data_ab88f2d9123961fde682250348306c86
#
_entry.id   ab88f2d9123961fde682250348306c86
#
_cell.length_a   1.000
_cell.length_b   1.000
_cell.length_c   1.000
_cell.angle_alpha   90.00
_cell.angle_beta   90.00
_cell.angle_gamma   90.00
#
_symmetry.space_group_name_H-M   'P 1'
#
loop_
_entity.id
_entity.type
_entity.pdbx_description
1 polymer ?
#
loop_
_entity_poly.entity_id
_entity_poly.type
_entity_poly.pdbx_seq_one_letter_code
_entity_poly.pdbx_strand_id
1 'polypeptide(L)'
;MYRTHNCGELRISEVGQTVTLAGWVQRTRKMGGMTFVDLRDRYGITQLVFNEETDADLCARANKLGREFVVQVEGTVNERYAKNDKMETGDIEIIVSTLNVLNASEVPPFTIEENTDGGDDLRMKYRYLDLRRSNVRANLELRHKFCLAVREYLDNLDFLEIETPILVGSTPEGARDFIVPSRMNPGQFYALPQSPQTLKQLLMVAGMDRYFQIVKCFRDEDLRADRQPEFTQIDCEMSYVEQDDIINTFEGLTKYLFKKVRNYDLGDAPFLRLSWHEAMRRFGSDKPDMRFGMEFVELMDVFQGKSDFAVFNDAAYIGGICAEGCASYTRKQIDELTNFVKSQQVGAKGLVYARVAEDGSVKSSVDKFYSQDVLQQLRDAMGAKPGDLLLILSGDDVNKTRKQLCELRLLMGERLGLRDKNKFALLWVVDFPMFEYSEEEDRLMAMHHPFTSPKPSDIDKLDTNPAEVLADAYDMVCNGVEVGGGSIRIHDAVLQAKIFKVLGFTPEKAQEQFGFLMNAFKYGAPPHGGLAYGLDRFVSLFAGLDSIRDCIAFPKNNSGRDVMLDAPSVVDQKQLDELMLDLRPLQA
;
A
#
# COMPACT_ATOMS: atom_id res chain seq x y z
N MET A 1 25.20 -8.58 -32.44
CA MET A 1 24.69 -8.11 -31.11
C MET A 1 25.19 -6.67 -30.93
N TYR A 2 24.36 -5.76 -30.39
CA TYR A 2 24.77 -4.35 -30.24
C TYR A 2 25.75 -4.09 -29.09
N ARG A 3 25.95 -5.04 -28.19
CA ARG A 3 26.89 -4.94 -27.07
C ARG A 3 27.42 -6.30 -26.64
N THR A 4 28.63 -6.34 -26.16
CA THR A 4 29.29 -7.52 -25.56
C THR A 4 29.04 -7.55 -24.04
N HIS A 5 29.03 -6.38 -23.42
CA HIS A 5 28.85 -6.19 -21.97
C HIS A 5 27.81 -5.08 -21.70
N ASN A 6 27.22 -5.07 -20.51
CA ASN A 6 26.40 -3.95 -20.06
C ASN A 6 27.22 -2.89 -19.32
N CYS A 7 26.65 -1.70 -19.11
CA CYS A 7 27.36 -0.56 -18.53
C CYS A 7 27.64 -0.65 -17.01
N GLY A 8 27.19 -1.70 -16.34
CA GLY A 8 27.41 -1.92 -14.90
C GLY A 8 28.32 -3.12 -14.60
N GLU A 9 28.79 -3.84 -15.63
CA GLU A 9 29.36 -5.18 -15.48
C GLU A 9 30.87 -5.18 -15.34
N LEU A 10 31.54 -4.28 -16.04
CA LEU A 10 33.00 -4.26 -16.15
C LEU A 10 33.69 -3.86 -14.84
N ARG A 11 34.82 -4.54 -14.56
CA ARG A 11 35.66 -4.32 -13.38
C ARG A 11 37.14 -4.26 -13.81
N ILE A 12 38.02 -4.13 -12.82
CA ILE A 12 39.48 -4.07 -13.04
C ILE A 12 40.05 -5.36 -13.70
N SER A 13 39.36 -6.49 -13.53
CA SER A 13 39.72 -7.79 -14.11
C SER A 13 39.63 -7.81 -15.65
N GLU A 14 38.84 -6.92 -16.23
CA GLU A 14 38.60 -6.83 -17.67
C GLU A 14 39.55 -5.83 -18.37
N VAL A 15 40.47 -5.19 -17.64
CA VAL A 15 41.47 -4.25 -18.22
C VAL A 15 42.26 -4.92 -19.33
N GLY A 16 42.38 -4.22 -20.46
CA GLY A 16 43.01 -4.68 -21.70
C GLY A 16 42.06 -5.39 -22.68
N GLN A 17 40.84 -5.72 -22.27
CA GLN A 17 39.86 -6.30 -23.20
C GLN A 17 39.23 -5.22 -24.09
N THR A 18 38.95 -5.60 -25.34
CA THR A 18 38.14 -4.79 -26.26
C THR A 18 36.66 -5.17 -26.07
N VAL A 19 35.83 -4.17 -25.78
CA VAL A 19 34.39 -4.36 -25.49
C VAL A 19 33.53 -3.46 -26.35
N THR A 20 32.31 -3.89 -26.60
CA THR A 20 31.27 -3.06 -27.23
C THR A 20 30.17 -2.78 -26.20
N LEU A 21 29.91 -1.50 -25.94
CA LEU A 21 28.85 -1.02 -25.06
C LEU A 21 27.78 -0.27 -25.87
N ALA A 22 26.52 -0.32 -25.39
CA ALA A 22 25.43 0.50 -25.94
C ALA A 22 24.53 0.96 -24.81
N GLY A 23 24.13 2.23 -24.88
CA GLY A 23 23.31 2.84 -23.83
C GLY A 23 22.96 4.30 -24.15
N TRP A 24 22.47 4.99 -23.13
CA TRP A 24 22.13 6.41 -23.18
C TRP A 24 23.25 7.27 -22.64
N VAL A 25 23.56 8.37 -23.33
CA VAL A 25 24.49 9.40 -22.85
C VAL A 25 23.87 10.15 -21.69
N GLN A 26 24.34 9.92 -20.49
CA GLN A 26 23.85 10.63 -19.31
C GLN A 26 24.46 12.02 -19.18
N ARG A 27 25.78 12.10 -19.38
CA ARG A 27 26.55 13.33 -19.22
C ARG A 27 27.80 13.37 -20.13
N THR A 28 28.07 14.53 -20.68
CA THR A 28 29.30 14.80 -21.43
C THR A 28 30.10 15.90 -20.75
N ARG A 29 31.41 15.74 -20.60
CA ARG A 29 32.34 16.69 -19.96
C ARG A 29 33.59 16.85 -20.83
N LYS A 30 34.01 18.10 -21.04
CA LYS A 30 35.27 18.43 -21.75
C LYS A 30 36.31 18.88 -20.74
N MET A 31 37.50 18.31 -20.80
CA MET A 31 38.62 18.68 -19.93
C MET A 31 39.91 18.57 -20.72
N GLY A 32 40.51 19.73 -21.08
CA GLY A 32 41.65 19.78 -21.96
C GLY A 32 41.33 19.19 -23.33
N GLY A 33 42.21 18.40 -23.91
CA GLY A 33 42.02 17.67 -25.16
C GLY A 33 41.22 16.37 -25.05
N MET A 34 40.51 16.16 -23.93
CA MET A 34 39.70 14.94 -23.68
C MET A 34 38.24 15.23 -23.51
N THR A 35 37.41 14.31 -24.00
CA THR A 35 35.97 14.29 -23.76
C THR A 35 35.60 13.03 -22.99
N PHE A 36 34.93 13.22 -21.87
CA PHE A 36 34.41 12.16 -21.02
C PHE A 36 32.89 12.06 -21.19
N VAL A 37 32.38 10.85 -21.40
CA VAL A 37 30.95 10.57 -21.52
C VAL A 37 30.57 9.49 -20.53
N ASP A 38 29.59 9.77 -19.69
CA ASP A 38 29.00 8.78 -18.82
C ASP A 38 27.90 8.08 -19.63
N LEU A 39 28.12 6.81 -20.00
CA LEU A 39 27.20 5.97 -20.73
C LEU A 39 26.39 5.12 -19.72
N ARG A 40 25.09 5.19 -19.80
CA ARG A 40 24.16 4.51 -18.88
C ARG A 40 23.30 3.50 -19.61
N ASP A 41 23.09 2.36 -18.98
CA ASP A 41 22.02 1.43 -19.33
C ASP A 41 21.20 1.04 -18.06
N ARG A 42 20.44 -0.05 -18.13
CA ARG A 42 19.70 -0.57 -16.99
C ARG A 42 20.61 -0.99 -15.83
N TYR A 43 21.79 -1.47 -16.12
CA TYR A 43 22.67 -2.17 -15.17
C TYR A 43 23.67 -1.24 -14.48
N GLY A 44 23.94 -0.09 -15.07
CA GLY A 44 24.86 0.87 -14.47
C GLY A 44 25.32 1.96 -15.42
N ILE A 45 26.45 2.55 -15.05
CA ILE A 45 27.09 3.65 -15.79
C ILE A 45 28.55 3.30 -15.97
N THR A 46 29.09 3.51 -17.19
CA THR A 46 30.51 3.37 -17.50
C THR A 46 31.04 4.66 -18.12
N GLN A 47 32.20 5.13 -17.68
CA GLN A 47 32.87 6.28 -18.26
C GLN A 47 33.56 5.90 -19.58
N LEU A 48 33.27 6.66 -20.62
CA LEU A 48 33.94 6.62 -21.92
C LEU A 48 34.93 7.77 -22.03
N VAL A 49 36.05 7.54 -22.63
CA VAL A 49 37.12 8.55 -22.87
C VAL A 49 37.42 8.67 -24.35
N PHE A 50 37.39 9.89 -24.85
CA PHE A 50 37.78 10.27 -26.20
C PHE A 50 38.92 11.27 -26.08
N ASN A 51 40.02 10.98 -26.75
CA ASN A 51 41.22 11.81 -26.70
C ASN A 51 41.48 12.44 -28.07
N GLU A 52 41.55 13.77 -28.11
CA GLU A 52 41.79 14.56 -29.33
C GLU A 52 43.18 14.28 -29.96
N GLU A 53 44.20 14.01 -29.12
CA GLU A 53 45.55 13.66 -29.60
C GLU A 53 45.59 12.31 -30.32
N THR A 54 44.69 11.37 -29.94
CA THR A 54 44.62 10.03 -30.54
C THR A 54 43.75 10.02 -31.78
N ASP A 55 42.55 10.64 -31.71
CA ASP A 55 41.58 10.74 -32.79
C ASP A 55 40.74 12.01 -32.63
N ALA A 56 41.15 13.07 -33.33
CA ALA A 56 40.49 14.38 -33.28
C ALA A 56 39.06 14.35 -33.84
N ASP A 57 38.81 13.56 -34.89
CA ASP A 57 37.49 13.45 -35.52
C ASP A 57 36.52 12.70 -34.61
N LEU A 58 36.95 11.62 -33.99
CA LEU A 58 36.17 10.87 -33.03
C LEU A 58 35.81 11.73 -31.79
N CYS A 59 36.80 12.46 -31.27
CA CYS A 59 36.61 13.40 -30.17
C CYS A 59 35.65 14.53 -30.55
N ALA A 60 35.74 15.09 -31.75
CA ALA A 60 34.83 16.10 -32.27
C ALA A 60 33.38 15.58 -32.40
N ARG A 61 33.20 14.31 -32.77
CA ARG A 61 31.89 13.63 -32.79
C ARG A 61 31.33 13.42 -31.37
N ALA A 62 32.18 12.98 -30.45
CA ALA A 62 31.79 12.81 -29.04
C ALA A 62 31.34 14.15 -28.39
N ASN A 63 31.99 15.25 -28.78
CA ASN A 63 31.66 16.60 -28.33
C ASN A 63 30.24 17.07 -28.75
N LYS A 64 29.63 16.45 -29.75
CA LYS A 64 28.26 16.76 -30.25
C LYS A 64 27.22 15.89 -29.62
N LEU A 65 27.60 14.95 -28.75
CA LEU A 65 26.62 14.09 -28.06
C LEU A 65 25.81 14.89 -27.06
N GLY A 66 24.50 14.85 -27.24
CA GLY A 66 23.51 15.39 -26.29
C GLY A 66 23.14 14.38 -25.22
N ARG A 67 22.51 14.86 -24.14
CA ARG A 67 21.90 13.97 -23.11
C ARG A 67 20.88 13.06 -23.77
N GLU A 68 20.81 11.83 -23.27
CA GLU A 68 19.89 10.77 -23.70
C GLU A 68 20.05 10.31 -25.16
N PHE A 69 21.11 10.75 -25.89
CA PHE A 69 21.43 10.10 -27.14
C PHE A 69 21.73 8.62 -26.92
N VAL A 70 21.21 7.77 -27.77
CA VAL A 70 21.51 6.33 -27.76
C VAL A 70 22.74 6.10 -28.63
N VAL A 71 23.78 5.58 -28.00
CA VAL A 71 25.07 5.35 -28.72
C VAL A 71 25.53 3.90 -28.51
N GLN A 72 26.31 3.44 -29.49
CA GLN A 72 27.12 2.24 -29.40
C GLN A 72 28.59 2.67 -29.53
N VAL A 73 29.44 2.11 -28.67
CA VAL A 73 30.86 2.36 -28.68
C VAL A 73 31.62 1.05 -28.64
N GLU A 74 32.75 1.01 -29.33
CA GLU A 74 33.78 -0.03 -29.17
C GLU A 74 35.03 0.61 -28.60
N GLY A 75 35.69 -0.05 -27.67
CA GLY A 75 36.91 0.48 -27.06
C GLY A 75 37.57 -0.51 -26.12
N THR A 76 38.72 -0.13 -25.59
CA THR A 76 39.50 -0.93 -24.66
C THR A 76 39.24 -0.51 -23.24
N VAL A 77 39.04 -1.49 -22.35
CA VAL A 77 38.90 -1.28 -20.91
C VAL A 77 40.27 -0.88 -20.34
N ASN A 78 40.31 0.27 -19.69
CA ASN A 78 41.50 0.79 -19.02
C ASN A 78 41.22 1.05 -17.55
N GLU A 79 42.26 0.99 -16.72
CA GLU A 79 42.20 1.45 -15.33
C GLU A 79 42.12 2.98 -15.31
N ARG A 80 41.19 3.53 -14.50
CA ARG A 80 41.07 4.99 -14.34
C ARG A 80 42.20 5.54 -13.51
N TYR A 81 42.74 6.66 -13.97
CA TYR A 81 43.74 7.42 -13.21
C TYR A 81 43.11 7.98 -11.91
N ALA A 82 41.92 8.56 -11.98
CA ALA A 82 41.18 9.05 -10.82
C ALA A 82 39.96 8.14 -10.57
N LYS A 83 40.09 7.22 -9.63
CA LYS A 83 39.03 6.29 -9.25
C LYS A 83 37.83 7.01 -8.65
N ASN A 84 36.64 6.44 -8.81
CA ASN A 84 35.38 7.00 -8.33
C ASN A 84 34.59 5.96 -7.54
N ASP A 85 34.73 5.95 -6.24
CA ASP A 85 34.06 5.00 -5.31
C ASP A 85 32.53 5.09 -5.29
N LYS A 86 31.96 6.11 -5.96
CA LYS A 86 30.50 6.28 -6.07
C LYS A 86 29.89 5.49 -7.24
N MET A 87 30.69 4.84 -8.04
CA MET A 87 30.27 4.03 -9.19
C MET A 87 30.86 2.63 -9.07
N GLU A 88 30.06 1.61 -9.32
CA GLU A 88 30.55 0.22 -9.32
C GLU A 88 31.64 -0.05 -10.36
N THR A 89 31.61 0.67 -11.49
CA THR A 89 32.63 0.66 -12.57
C THR A 89 33.66 1.75 -12.38
N GLY A 90 33.74 2.36 -11.21
CA GLY A 90 34.56 3.56 -10.98
C GLY A 90 36.06 3.36 -11.01
N ASP A 91 36.54 2.11 -11.04
CA ASP A 91 37.94 1.76 -11.20
C ASP A 91 38.39 1.73 -12.64
N ILE A 92 37.44 1.66 -13.60
CA ILE A 92 37.73 1.50 -15.04
C ILE A 92 37.09 2.60 -15.87
N GLU A 93 37.64 2.76 -17.08
CA GLU A 93 37.07 3.60 -18.13
C GLU A 93 37.30 2.91 -19.48
N ILE A 94 36.56 3.30 -20.50
CA ILE A 94 36.72 2.78 -21.86
C ILE A 94 37.41 3.81 -22.74
N ILE A 95 38.57 3.49 -23.25
CA ILE A 95 39.21 4.27 -24.30
C ILE A 95 38.56 3.90 -25.63
N VAL A 96 37.73 4.80 -26.13
CA VAL A 96 36.87 4.54 -27.29
C VAL A 96 37.63 4.61 -28.58
N SER A 97 37.47 3.61 -29.44
CA SER A 97 37.99 3.54 -30.81
C SER A 97 36.90 3.76 -31.88
N THR A 98 35.65 3.43 -31.56
CA THR A 98 34.53 3.59 -32.50
C THR A 98 33.30 4.15 -31.80
N LEU A 99 32.61 5.09 -32.44
CA LEU A 99 31.36 5.68 -31.94
C LEU A 99 30.29 5.66 -33.02
N ASN A 100 29.17 5.04 -32.74
CA ASN A 100 27.96 5.04 -33.56
C ASN A 100 26.81 5.69 -32.80
N VAL A 101 26.23 6.76 -33.34
CA VAL A 101 24.98 7.31 -32.80
C VAL A 101 23.84 6.50 -33.40
N LEU A 102 23.18 5.70 -32.55
CA LEU A 102 22.06 4.86 -32.95
C LEU A 102 20.76 5.67 -33.05
N ASN A 103 20.59 6.63 -32.15
CA ASN A 103 19.49 7.55 -32.18
C ASN A 103 19.82 8.83 -31.41
N ALA A 104 19.51 9.97 -31.99
CA ALA A 104 19.63 11.26 -31.32
C ALA A 104 18.38 11.50 -30.43
N SER A 105 18.56 12.32 -29.42
CA SER A 105 17.47 12.72 -28.50
C SER A 105 17.28 14.22 -28.51
N GLU A 106 16.06 14.67 -28.39
CA GLU A 106 15.77 16.04 -27.95
C GLU A 106 16.19 16.24 -26.50
N VAL A 107 16.25 17.50 -26.05
CA VAL A 107 16.54 17.80 -24.65
C VAL A 107 15.40 17.27 -23.76
N PRO A 108 15.69 16.36 -22.80
CA PRO A 108 14.66 15.85 -21.93
C PRO A 108 13.96 16.97 -21.14
N PRO A 109 12.64 16.82 -20.85
CA PRO A 109 11.87 17.84 -20.13
C PRO A 109 12.26 17.98 -18.65
N PHE A 110 13.03 17.03 -18.12
CA PHE A 110 13.60 17.04 -16.77
C PHE A 110 14.89 16.21 -16.72
N THR A 111 15.66 16.38 -15.65
CA THR A 111 16.89 15.64 -15.41
C THR A 111 16.62 14.18 -15.05
N ILE A 112 17.19 13.23 -15.82
CA ILE A 112 17.03 11.78 -15.62
C ILE A 112 18.14 11.28 -14.69
N GLU A 113 18.06 11.67 -13.44
CA GLU A 113 18.96 11.29 -12.34
C GLU A 113 18.14 11.01 -11.09
N GLU A 114 18.75 10.47 -10.03
CA GLU A 114 18.04 10.19 -8.76
C GLU A 114 17.35 11.44 -8.20
N ASN A 115 18.08 12.56 -8.19
CA ASN A 115 17.53 13.87 -7.90
C ASN A 115 17.11 14.53 -9.21
N THR A 116 15.80 14.72 -9.40
CA THR A 116 15.24 15.33 -10.60
C THR A 116 14.61 16.68 -10.27
N ASP A 117 14.62 17.58 -11.25
CA ASP A 117 13.90 18.86 -11.25
C ASP A 117 12.47 18.73 -11.82
N GLY A 118 12.07 17.53 -12.24
CA GLY A 118 10.71 17.24 -12.74
C GLY A 118 9.67 17.13 -11.64
N GLY A 119 8.63 17.97 -11.69
CA GLY A 119 7.44 17.80 -10.86
C GLY A 119 6.62 16.56 -11.23
N ASP A 120 5.71 16.15 -10.35
CA ASP A 120 4.95 14.90 -10.50
C ASP A 120 4.17 14.82 -11.82
N ASP A 121 3.47 15.88 -12.23
CA ASP A 121 2.70 15.89 -13.47
C ASP A 121 3.58 15.69 -14.70
N LEU A 122 4.75 16.34 -14.72
CA LEU A 122 5.69 16.22 -15.83
C LEU A 122 6.30 14.82 -15.90
N ARG A 123 6.65 14.26 -14.75
CA ARG A 123 7.16 12.88 -14.63
C ARG A 123 6.11 11.84 -15.04
N MET A 124 4.86 12.07 -14.74
CA MET A 124 3.76 11.18 -15.16
C MET A 124 3.49 11.29 -16.67
N LYS A 125 3.56 12.50 -17.25
CA LYS A 125 3.42 12.69 -18.69
C LYS A 125 4.53 12.03 -19.49
N TYR A 126 5.75 12.11 -19.02
CA TYR A 126 6.93 11.49 -19.63
C TYR A 126 7.42 10.29 -18.82
N ARG A 127 6.49 9.45 -18.37
CA ARG A 127 6.79 8.33 -17.46
C ARG A 127 7.86 7.39 -17.99
N TYR A 128 7.95 7.16 -19.29
CA TYR A 128 9.00 6.38 -19.93
C TYR A 128 10.41 6.97 -19.74
N LEU A 129 10.55 8.27 -19.50
CA LEU A 129 11.82 8.91 -19.12
C LEU A 129 12.06 8.79 -17.62
N ASP A 130 11.03 8.98 -16.79
CA ASP A 130 11.11 8.83 -15.34
C ASP A 130 11.52 7.40 -14.94
N LEU A 131 11.06 6.39 -15.68
CA LEU A 131 11.44 4.98 -15.49
C LEU A 131 12.93 4.69 -15.78
N ARG A 132 13.66 5.58 -16.45
CA ARG A 132 15.11 5.46 -16.62
C ARG A 132 15.90 5.83 -15.36
N ARG A 133 15.28 6.52 -14.41
CA ARG A 133 15.92 6.90 -13.14
C ARG A 133 16.17 5.65 -12.29
N SER A 134 17.37 5.56 -11.70
CA SER A 134 17.80 4.37 -10.94
C SER A 134 16.88 4.02 -9.78
N ASN A 135 16.46 5.02 -9.01
CA ASN A 135 15.56 4.83 -7.86
C ASN A 135 14.16 4.35 -8.28
N VAL A 136 13.57 4.90 -9.34
CA VAL A 136 12.26 4.47 -9.84
C VAL A 136 12.33 3.05 -10.41
N ARG A 137 13.39 2.76 -11.17
CA ARG A 137 13.62 1.41 -11.70
C ARG A 137 13.83 0.38 -10.60
N ALA A 138 14.59 0.72 -9.55
CA ALA A 138 14.84 -0.17 -8.42
C ALA A 138 13.53 -0.66 -7.76
N ASN A 139 12.49 0.19 -7.69
CA ASN A 139 11.19 -0.19 -7.17
C ASN A 139 10.51 -1.27 -8.03
N LEU A 140 10.62 -1.17 -9.36
CA LEU A 140 10.08 -2.19 -10.27
C LEU A 140 10.89 -3.49 -10.24
N GLU A 141 12.20 -3.40 -10.08
CA GLU A 141 13.07 -4.57 -9.89
C GLU A 141 12.77 -5.28 -8.56
N LEU A 142 12.51 -4.51 -7.49
CA LEU A 142 12.05 -5.05 -6.22
C LEU A 142 10.71 -5.77 -6.38
N ARG A 143 9.74 -5.14 -7.05
CA ARG A 143 8.44 -5.75 -7.37
C ARG A 143 8.59 -7.06 -8.13
N HIS A 144 9.45 -7.10 -9.12
CA HIS A 144 9.75 -8.31 -9.89
C HIS A 144 10.29 -9.44 -8.99
N LYS A 145 11.30 -9.14 -8.17
CA LYS A 145 11.88 -10.10 -7.22
C LYS A 145 10.86 -10.60 -6.20
N PHE A 146 10.00 -9.70 -5.74
CA PHE A 146 8.90 -10.01 -4.81
C PHE A 146 7.93 -11.02 -5.44
N CYS A 147 7.45 -10.76 -6.66
CA CYS A 147 6.55 -11.67 -7.38
C CYS A 147 7.18 -13.05 -7.64
N LEU A 148 8.47 -13.11 -7.99
CA LEU A 148 9.18 -14.38 -8.15
C LEU A 148 9.24 -15.16 -6.83
N ALA A 149 9.55 -14.49 -5.72
CA ALA A 149 9.62 -15.13 -4.41
C ALA A 149 8.24 -15.63 -3.93
N VAL A 150 7.16 -14.91 -4.24
CA VAL A 150 5.78 -15.36 -3.97
C VAL A 150 5.50 -16.67 -4.71
N ARG A 151 5.79 -16.74 -6.01
CA ARG A 151 5.59 -17.95 -6.81
C ARG A 151 6.41 -19.12 -6.29
N GLU A 152 7.68 -18.88 -5.98
CA GLU A 152 8.57 -19.91 -5.43
C GLU A 152 8.03 -20.49 -4.11
N TYR A 153 7.55 -19.65 -3.20
CA TYR A 153 7.02 -20.11 -1.92
C TYR A 153 5.72 -20.89 -2.08
N LEU A 154 4.78 -20.38 -2.87
CA LEU A 154 3.46 -20.97 -3.05
C LEU A 154 3.55 -22.28 -3.86
N ASP A 155 4.39 -22.34 -4.89
CA ASP A 155 4.65 -23.56 -5.66
C ASP A 155 5.20 -24.68 -4.77
N ASN A 156 6.12 -24.37 -3.84
CA ASN A 156 6.65 -25.33 -2.86
C ASN A 156 5.59 -25.84 -1.85
N LEU A 157 4.43 -25.21 -1.79
CA LEU A 157 3.28 -25.63 -0.98
C LEU A 157 2.14 -26.20 -1.82
N ASP A 158 2.42 -26.59 -3.06
CA ASP A 158 1.46 -27.18 -4.01
C ASP A 158 0.28 -26.25 -4.38
N PHE A 159 0.50 -24.94 -4.36
CA PHE A 159 -0.49 -24.01 -4.91
C PHE A 159 -0.41 -23.96 -6.44
N LEU A 160 -1.55 -23.96 -7.09
CA LEU A 160 -1.68 -23.78 -8.54
C LEU A 160 -1.93 -22.29 -8.89
N GLU A 161 -1.10 -21.71 -9.75
CA GLU A 161 -1.36 -20.40 -10.32
C GLU A 161 -2.39 -20.55 -11.45
N ILE A 162 -3.61 -20.06 -11.22
CA ILE A 162 -4.74 -20.20 -12.17
C ILE A 162 -5.29 -18.82 -12.51
N GLU A 163 -5.30 -18.49 -13.79
CA GLU A 163 -5.88 -17.24 -14.28
C GLU A 163 -7.41 -17.31 -14.29
N THR A 164 -8.03 -16.21 -13.85
CA THR A 164 -9.48 -16.01 -13.91
C THR A 164 -9.82 -14.92 -14.94
N PRO A 165 -11.01 -14.93 -15.55
CA PRO A 165 -11.38 -13.92 -16.53
C PRO A 165 -11.43 -12.50 -15.93
N ILE A 166 -11.08 -11.52 -16.78
CA ILE A 166 -11.20 -10.08 -16.47
C ILE A 166 -12.56 -9.54 -16.91
N LEU A 167 -13.17 -10.11 -17.96
CA LEU A 167 -14.52 -9.75 -18.38
C LEU A 167 -15.52 -10.66 -17.65
N VAL A 168 -16.15 -10.14 -16.59
CA VAL A 168 -17.07 -10.88 -15.73
C VAL A 168 -18.45 -10.21 -15.66
N GLY A 169 -19.39 -10.81 -14.97
CA GLY A 169 -20.64 -10.14 -14.59
C GLY A 169 -20.41 -9.19 -13.43
N SER A 170 -21.21 -8.14 -13.32
CA SER A 170 -21.19 -7.25 -12.15
C SER A 170 -21.53 -8.02 -10.88
N THR A 171 -20.71 -7.85 -9.85
CA THR A 171 -20.92 -8.42 -8.52
C THR A 171 -20.77 -7.32 -7.46
N PRO A 172 -21.73 -7.19 -6.53
CA PRO A 172 -21.67 -6.15 -5.50
C PRO A 172 -20.65 -6.55 -4.41
N GLU A 173 -19.41 -6.07 -4.55
CA GLU A 173 -18.33 -6.30 -3.59
C GLU A 173 -17.96 -5.03 -2.78
N GLY A 174 -18.83 -4.02 -2.75
CA GLY A 174 -18.66 -2.80 -1.94
C GLY A 174 -18.19 -1.57 -2.71
N ALA A 175 -17.41 -1.71 -3.78
CA ALA A 175 -17.03 -0.62 -4.68
C ALA A 175 -17.97 -0.54 -5.91
N ARG A 176 -17.87 0.55 -6.68
CA ARG A 176 -18.49 0.60 -8.01
C ARG A 176 -17.65 -0.15 -9.02
N ASP A 177 -18.34 -0.81 -9.97
CA ASP A 177 -17.68 -1.53 -11.07
C ASP A 177 -17.34 -0.60 -12.23
N PHE A 178 -16.22 -0.87 -12.89
CA PHE A 178 -15.99 -0.42 -14.26
C PHE A 178 -16.75 -1.35 -15.19
N ILE A 179 -17.60 -0.80 -16.07
CA ILE A 179 -18.42 -1.57 -17.00
C ILE A 179 -17.90 -1.45 -18.42
N VAL A 180 -17.97 -2.56 -19.19
CA VAL A 180 -17.52 -2.65 -20.58
C VAL A 180 -18.68 -3.13 -21.44
N PRO A 181 -19.15 -2.34 -22.42
CA PRO A 181 -20.28 -2.73 -23.26
C PRO A 181 -19.93 -3.90 -24.17
N SER A 182 -20.90 -4.80 -24.40
CA SER A 182 -20.75 -5.95 -25.30
C SER A 182 -21.35 -5.67 -26.68
N ARG A 183 -20.51 -5.63 -27.73
CA ARG A 183 -20.99 -5.49 -29.12
C ARG A 183 -21.80 -6.72 -29.60
N MET A 184 -21.43 -7.90 -29.11
CA MET A 184 -22.10 -9.15 -29.48
C MET A 184 -23.45 -9.35 -28.79
N ASN A 185 -23.67 -8.66 -27.66
CA ASN A 185 -24.91 -8.73 -26.89
C ASN A 185 -25.40 -7.31 -26.60
N PRO A 186 -26.10 -6.66 -27.54
CA PRO A 186 -26.53 -5.27 -27.39
C PRO A 186 -27.32 -5.03 -26.10
N GLY A 187 -27.02 -3.93 -25.40
CA GLY A 187 -27.65 -3.59 -24.12
C GLY A 187 -27.11 -4.36 -22.91
N GLN A 188 -26.14 -5.26 -23.10
CA GLN A 188 -25.48 -5.97 -22.01
C GLN A 188 -24.04 -5.51 -21.84
N PHE A 189 -23.57 -5.60 -20.60
CA PHE A 189 -22.24 -5.14 -20.19
C PHE A 189 -21.50 -6.23 -19.44
N TYR A 190 -20.20 -6.32 -19.68
CA TYR A 190 -19.27 -6.93 -18.74
C TYR A 190 -18.91 -5.92 -17.66
N ALA A 191 -18.45 -6.42 -16.53
CA ALA A 191 -17.76 -5.64 -15.51
C ALA A 191 -16.29 -6.06 -15.42
N LEU A 192 -15.42 -5.16 -14.98
CA LEU A 192 -14.06 -5.51 -14.59
C LEU A 192 -14.06 -5.97 -13.12
N PRO A 193 -13.38 -7.07 -12.74
CA PRO A 193 -13.52 -7.67 -11.42
C PRO A 193 -12.89 -6.78 -10.33
N GLN A 194 -13.62 -6.59 -9.23
CA GLN A 194 -13.09 -5.94 -8.02
C GLN A 194 -12.09 -6.85 -7.29
N SER A 195 -12.31 -8.16 -7.38
CA SER A 195 -11.44 -9.25 -6.96
C SER A 195 -11.90 -10.55 -7.64
N PRO A 196 -11.09 -11.62 -7.66
CA PRO A 196 -11.53 -12.93 -8.18
C PRO A 196 -12.32 -13.75 -7.14
N GLN A 197 -12.95 -13.12 -6.12
CA GLN A 197 -13.53 -13.77 -4.95
C GLN A 197 -14.48 -14.93 -5.29
N THR A 198 -15.45 -14.72 -6.16
CA THR A 198 -16.42 -15.76 -6.50
C THR A 198 -15.80 -16.87 -7.34
N LEU A 199 -14.85 -16.53 -8.19
CA LEU A 199 -14.19 -17.49 -9.08
C LEU A 199 -13.22 -18.40 -8.32
N LYS A 200 -12.47 -17.88 -7.35
CA LYS A 200 -11.58 -18.71 -6.53
C LYS A 200 -12.38 -19.70 -5.64
N GLN A 201 -13.56 -19.31 -5.14
CA GLN A 201 -14.44 -20.23 -4.43
C GLN A 201 -14.95 -21.34 -5.37
N LEU A 202 -15.27 -21.04 -6.64
CA LEU A 202 -15.60 -22.04 -7.64
C LEU A 202 -14.44 -23.00 -7.94
N LEU A 203 -13.18 -22.53 -7.88
CA LEU A 203 -11.99 -23.37 -8.02
C LEU A 203 -11.87 -24.36 -6.84
N MET A 204 -12.28 -23.95 -5.63
CA MET A 204 -12.33 -24.87 -4.48
C MET A 204 -13.41 -25.96 -4.70
N VAL A 205 -14.59 -25.58 -5.17
CA VAL A 205 -15.64 -26.54 -5.56
C VAL A 205 -15.15 -27.48 -6.69
N ALA A 206 -14.32 -26.97 -7.59
CA ALA A 206 -13.72 -27.75 -8.69
C ALA A 206 -12.58 -28.68 -8.21
N GLY A 207 -12.20 -28.67 -6.93
CA GLY A 207 -11.20 -29.56 -6.37
C GLY A 207 -9.75 -29.13 -6.63
N MET A 208 -9.50 -27.84 -6.84
CA MET A 208 -8.13 -27.32 -7.07
C MET A 208 -7.32 -27.22 -5.77
N ASP A 209 -7.92 -27.44 -4.62
CA ASP A 209 -7.37 -27.47 -3.27
C ASP A 209 -6.61 -26.21 -2.83
N ARG A 210 -5.61 -25.77 -3.58
CA ARG A 210 -4.78 -24.60 -3.29
C ARG A 210 -4.58 -23.79 -4.56
N TYR A 211 -5.11 -22.61 -4.55
CA TYR A 211 -5.08 -21.66 -5.66
C TYR A 211 -4.35 -20.38 -5.27
N PHE A 212 -3.62 -19.82 -6.21
CA PHE A 212 -3.22 -18.41 -6.16
C PHE A 212 -3.22 -17.77 -7.53
N GLN A 213 -3.23 -16.44 -7.55
CA GLN A 213 -3.07 -15.62 -8.75
C GLN A 213 -2.48 -14.26 -8.40
N ILE A 214 -1.52 -13.77 -9.20
CA ILE A 214 -1.11 -12.37 -9.16
C ILE A 214 -1.98 -11.63 -10.17
N VAL A 215 -3.06 -11.02 -9.70
CA VAL A 215 -4.20 -10.59 -10.51
C VAL A 215 -4.43 -9.08 -10.45
N LYS A 216 -4.83 -8.50 -11.59
CA LYS A 216 -5.35 -7.14 -11.66
C LYS A 216 -6.79 -7.08 -11.12
N CYS A 217 -7.02 -6.10 -10.25
CA CYS A 217 -8.32 -5.77 -9.67
C CYS A 217 -8.67 -4.32 -10.02
N PHE A 218 -9.96 -4.03 -10.11
CA PHE A 218 -10.48 -2.75 -10.58
C PHE A 218 -11.56 -2.25 -9.63
N ARG A 219 -11.45 -1.00 -9.15
CA ARG A 219 -12.44 -0.37 -8.28
C ARG A 219 -12.62 1.09 -8.66
N ASP A 220 -13.84 1.50 -8.95
CA ASP A 220 -14.19 2.89 -9.21
C ASP A 220 -14.50 3.61 -7.89
N GLU A 221 -13.45 4.00 -7.21
CA GLU A 221 -13.48 4.67 -5.89
C GLU A 221 -12.68 5.98 -5.92
N ASP A 222 -12.88 6.79 -4.89
CA ASP A 222 -12.07 7.99 -4.68
C ASP A 222 -10.58 7.64 -4.50
N LEU A 223 -9.73 8.33 -5.26
CA LEU A 223 -8.30 8.06 -5.28
C LEU A 223 -7.59 8.75 -4.11
N ARG A 224 -6.62 8.02 -3.56
CA ARG A 224 -5.72 8.49 -2.50
C ARG A 224 -4.28 8.04 -2.81
N ALA A 225 -3.31 8.44 -1.99
CA ALA A 225 -1.91 8.04 -2.17
C ALA A 225 -1.70 6.52 -2.17
N ASP A 226 -2.56 5.77 -1.49
CA ASP A 226 -2.55 4.31 -1.34
C ASP A 226 -3.64 3.60 -2.15
N ARG A 227 -4.35 4.30 -3.07
CA ARG A 227 -5.41 3.75 -3.91
C ARG A 227 -5.23 4.12 -5.37
N GLN A 228 -5.45 3.14 -6.24
CA GLN A 228 -5.50 3.27 -7.70
C GLN A 228 -6.75 2.59 -8.22
N PRO A 229 -7.35 3.07 -9.35
CA PRO A 229 -8.56 2.46 -9.91
C PRO A 229 -8.29 1.05 -10.46
N GLU A 230 -7.06 0.77 -10.79
CA GLU A 230 -6.53 -0.56 -11.10
C GLU A 230 -5.29 -0.85 -10.24
N PHE A 231 -5.29 -1.98 -9.56
CA PHE A 231 -4.22 -2.40 -8.66
C PHE A 231 -3.98 -3.90 -8.76
N THR A 232 -2.98 -4.42 -8.10
CA THR A 232 -2.64 -5.84 -8.18
C THR A 232 -2.76 -6.50 -6.81
N GLN A 233 -3.40 -7.67 -6.77
CA GLN A 233 -3.43 -8.54 -5.59
C GLN A 233 -2.62 -9.81 -5.83
N ILE A 234 -2.05 -10.37 -4.75
CA ILE A 234 -1.72 -11.77 -4.66
C ILE A 234 -2.91 -12.42 -3.98
N ASP A 235 -3.75 -13.05 -4.76
CA ASP A 235 -4.99 -13.66 -4.30
C ASP A 235 -4.81 -15.15 -4.12
N CYS A 236 -5.24 -15.69 -2.95
CA CYS A 236 -5.05 -17.09 -2.59
C CYS A 236 -6.32 -17.67 -1.98
N GLU A 237 -6.54 -18.99 -2.19
CA GLU A 237 -7.61 -19.74 -1.56
C GLU A 237 -7.17 -21.17 -1.32
N MET A 238 -7.62 -21.78 -0.22
CA MET A 238 -7.29 -23.15 0.21
C MET A 238 -8.54 -23.89 0.66
N SER A 239 -8.62 -25.18 0.34
CA SER A 239 -9.68 -26.10 0.81
C SER A 239 -9.25 -26.85 2.07
N TYR A 240 -10.24 -27.31 2.86
CA TYR A 240 -10.06 -28.12 4.07
C TYR A 240 -9.21 -27.45 5.13
N VAL A 241 -9.45 -26.16 5.37
CA VAL A 241 -8.67 -25.31 6.28
C VAL A 241 -9.56 -24.58 7.28
N GLU A 242 -8.95 -24.25 8.41
CA GLU A 242 -9.44 -23.36 9.45
C GLU A 242 -8.59 -22.08 9.47
N GLN A 243 -8.98 -21.09 10.29
CA GLN A 243 -8.31 -19.79 10.40
C GLN A 243 -6.79 -19.93 10.66
N ASP A 244 -6.40 -20.83 11.55
CA ASP A 244 -4.99 -21.03 11.91
C ASP A 244 -4.14 -21.59 10.76
N ASP A 245 -4.72 -22.41 9.90
CA ASP A 245 -4.01 -22.93 8.72
C ASP A 245 -3.67 -21.81 7.75
N ILE A 246 -4.61 -20.91 7.52
CA ILE A 246 -4.41 -19.73 6.68
C ILE A 246 -3.36 -18.79 7.30
N ILE A 247 -3.54 -18.45 8.58
CA ILE A 247 -2.61 -17.56 9.30
C ILE A 247 -1.19 -18.11 9.24
N ASN A 248 -0.98 -19.39 9.55
CA ASN A 248 0.34 -20.01 9.57
C ASN A 248 0.98 -20.04 8.17
N THR A 249 0.20 -20.37 7.13
CA THR A 249 0.68 -20.41 5.74
C THR A 249 1.17 -19.05 5.28
N PHE A 250 0.37 -17.99 5.51
CA PHE A 250 0.67 -16.66 5.00
C PHE A 250 1.61 -15.85 5.91
N GLU A 251 1.69 -16.17 7.19
CA GLU A 251 2.78 -15.71 8.05
C GLU A 251 4.12 -16.27 7.56
N GLY A 252 4.16 -17.56 7.21
CA GLY A 252 5.33 -18.19 6.62
C GLY A 252 5.75 -17.55 5.30
N LEU A 253 4.80 -17.28 4.39
CA LEU A 253 5.05 -16.53 3.15
C LEU A 253 5.66 -15.15 3.46
N THR A 254 5.08 -14.42 4.41
CA THR A 254 5.55 -13.08 4.77
C THR A 254 6.98 -13.11 5.31
N LYS A 255 7.30 -14.02 6.23
CA LYS A 255 8.67 -14.22 6.75
C LYS A 255 9.66 -14.56 5.63
N TYR A 256 9.25 -15.46 4.72
CA TYR A 256 10.05 -15.82 3.55
C TYR A 256 10.35 -14.62 2.65
N LEU A 257 9.34 -13.79 2.34
CA LEU A 257 9.50 -12.58 1.52
C LEU A 257 10.46 -11.59 2.16
N PHE A 258 10.33 -11.31 3.45
CA PHE A 258 11.25 -10.42 4.17
C PHE A 258 12.68 -10.94 4.13
N LYS A 259 12.88 -12.23 4.35
CA LYS A 259 14.21 -12.86 4.30
C LYS A 259 14.80 -12.85 2.90
N LYS A 260 14.03 -13.35 1.90
CA LYS A 260 14.50 -13.58 0.51
C LYS A 260 14.73 -12.28 -0.24
N VAL A 261 13.82 -11.31 -0.12
CA VAL A 261 13.80 -10.12 -0.96
C VAL A 261 14.54 -8.95 -0.30
N ARG A 262 14.40 -8.80 1.03
CA ARG A 262 14.97 -7.67 1.77
C ARG A 262 16.16 -8.04 2.66
N ASN A 263 16.47 -9.33 2.80
CA ASN A 263 17.45 -9.84 3.76
C ASN A 263 17.18 -9.37 5.21
N TYR A 264 15.90 -9.27 5.56
CA TYR A 264 15.41 -8.87 6.87
C TYR A 264 14.81 -10.07 7.60
N ASP A 265 15.27 -10.34 8.83
CA ASP A 265 14.81 -11.47 9.61
C ASP A 265 13.72 -11.02 10.60
N LEU A 266 12.51 -11.56 10.45
CA LEU A 266 11.38 -11.30 11.34
C LEU A 266 11.37 -12.24 12.57
N GLY A 267 12.30 -13.19 12.64
CA GLY A 267 12.36 -14.21 13.69
C GLY A 267 11.32 -15.33 13.50
N ASP A 268 11.45 -16.36 14.36
CA ASP A 268 10.60 -17.56 14.29
C ASP A 268 9.28 -17.43 15.07
N ALA A 269 9.21 -16.48 16.02
CA ALA A 269 8.02 -16.30 16.85
C ALA A 269 6.80 -15.95 16.00
N PRO A 270 5.61 -16.50 16.32
CA PRO A 270 4.36 -16.10 15.67
C PRO A 270 4.11 -14.59 15.81
N PHE A 271 3.48 -13.99 14.81
CA PHE A 271 3.09 -12.59 14.90
C PHE A 271 2.02 -12.40 15.98
N LEU A 272 2.04 -11.23 16.62
CA LEU A 272 1.02 -10.85 17.59
C LEU A 272 -0.37 -10.96 16.96
N ARG A 273 -1.34 -11.50 17.70
CA ARG A 273 -2.75 -11.50 17.32
C ARG A 273 -3.53 -10.60 18.27
N LEU A 274 -4.28 -9.67 17.73
CA LEU A 274 -5.22 -8.82 18.47
C LEU A 274 -6.63 -9.06 17.94
N SER A 275 -7.63 -9.12 18.83
CA SER A 275 -9.00 -9.00 18.36
C SER A 275 -9.26 -7.59 17.85
N TRP A 276 -10.22 -7.45 16.93
CA TRP A 276 -10.64 -6.12 16.45
C TRP A 276 -11.03 -5.18 17.60
N HIS A 277 -11.76 -5.68 18.59
CA HIS A 277 -12.14 -4.90 19.76
C HIS A 277 -10.92 -4.42 20.56
N GLU A 278 -9.93 -5.27 20.73
CA GLU A 278 -8.69 -4.91 21.44
C GLU A 278 -7.87 -3.89 20.65
N ALA A 279 -7.74 -4.06 19.34
CA ALA A 279 -7.06 -3.10 18.46
C ALA A 279 -7.74 -1.72 18.51
N MET A 280 -9.07 -1.69 18.41
CA MET A 280 -9.84 -0.45 18.52
C MET A 280 -9.77 0.18 19.92
N ARG A 281 -9.77 -0.63 20.99
CA ARG A 281 -9.67 -0.12 22.36
C ARG A 281 -8.31 0.50 22.65
N ARG A 282 -7.22 -0.17 22.23
CA ARG A 282 -5.84 0.24 22.54
C ARG A 282 -5.29 1.29 21.59
N PHE A 283 -5.72 1.29 20.34
CA PHE A 283 -5.09 2.09 19.27
C PHE A 283 -6.07 2.87 18.40
N GLY A 284 -7.37 2.62 18.53
CA GLY A 284 -8.42 3.29 17.73
C GLY A 284 -8.40 2.95 16.24
N SER A 285 -7.79 1.83 15.87
CA SER A 285 -7.62 1.39 14.50
C SER A 285 -7.61 -0.14 14.43
N ASP A 286 -8.21 -0.69 13.39
CA ASP A 286 -8.12 -2.09 12.98
C ASP A 286 -6.77 -2.46 12.34
N LYS A 287 -5.91 -1.47 12.12
CA LYS A 287 -4.57 -1.60 11.56
C LYS A 287 -3.56 -0.76 12.36
N PRO A 288 -3.29 -1.11 13.63
CA PRO A 288 -2.44 -0.31 14.49
C PRO A 288 -0.97 -0.35 14.06
N ASP A 289 -0.29 0.79 14.16
CA ASP A 289 1.17 0.86 14.02
C ASP A 289 1.82 0.45 15.35
N MET A 290 2.42 -0.73 15.37
CA MET A 290 3.02 -1.34 16.56
C MET A 290 4.52 -1.07 16.70
N ARG A 291 5.11 -0.20 15.86
CA ARG A 291 6.54 0.18 15.97
C ARG A 291 6.84 0.97 17.25
N PHE A 292 5.81 1.51 17.88
CA PHE A 292 5.91 2.29 19.12
C PHE A 292 4.69 2.05 20.02
N GLY A 293 4.86 2.31 21.32
CA GLY A 293 3.79 2.23 22.31
C GLY A 293 2.76 3.36 22.19
N MET A 294 2.58 4.15 23.24
CA MET A 294 1.61 5.25 23.32
C MET A 294 0.18 4.76 23.15
N GLU A 295 -0.15 3.67 23.86
CA GLU A 295 -1.49 3.09 23.87
C GLU A 295 -2.50 4.05 24.51
N PHE A 296 -3.77 3.89 24.16
CA PHE A 296 -4.85 4.67 24.75
C PHE A 296 -5.11 4.26 26.17
N VAL A 297 -5.31 5.25 27.01
CA VAL A 297 -5.83 5.09 28.37
C VAL A 297 -7.24 5.66 28.41
N GLU A 298 -8.21 4.85 28.81
CA GLU A 298 -9.58 5.30 29.04
C GLU A 298 -9.66 6.06 30.36
N LEU A 299 -10.29 7.23 30.33
CA LEU A 299 -10.25 8.21 31.42
C LEU A 299 -11.66 8.57 31.94
N MET A 300 -12.68 7.77 31.60
CA MET A 300 -14.06 8.02 32.06
C MET A 300 -14.12 8.07 33.58
N ASP A 301 -13.54 7.09 34.29
CA ASP A 301 -13.54 6.98 35.76
C ASP A 301 -12.75 8.12 36.43
N VAL A 302 -11.79 8.72 35.71
CA VAL A 302 -10.98 9.82 36.23
C VAL A 302 -11.74 11.14 36.21
N PHE A 303 -12.53 11.40 35.17
CA PHE A 303 -13.06 12.73 34.92
C PHE A 303 -14.58 12.85 35.00
N GLN A 304 -15.34 11.84 34.55
CA GLN A 304 -16.78 11.95 34.42
C GLN A 304 -17.44 12.08 35.80
N GLY A 305 -18.29 13.10 35.96
CA GLY A 305 -18.99 13.37 37.20
C GLY A 305 -18.12 13.91 38.35
N LYS A 306 -16.83 14.25 38.09
CA LYS A 306 -15.90 14.79 39.12
C LYS A 306 -15.87 16.30 39.19
N SER A 307 -16.53 17.01 38.25
CA SER A 307 -16.64 18.45 38.19
C SER A 307 -17.85 18.89 37.39
N ASP A 308 -18.05 20.20 37.22
CA ASP A 308 -19.09 20.79 36.37
C ASP A 308 -18.61 21.02 34.90
N PHE A 309 -17.49 20.43 34.49
CA PHE A 309 -16.98 20.52 33.12
C PHE A 309 -17.82 19.68 32.14
N ALA A 310 -18.82 20.31 31.53
CA ALA A 310 -19.82 19.66 30.68
C ALA A 310 -19.19 18.84 29.55
N VAL A 311 -18.08 19.30 28.96
CA VAL A 311 -17.41 18.60 27.83
C VAL A 311 -17.02 17.16 28.20
N PHE A 312 -16.66 16.91 29.45
CA PHE A 312 -16.33 15.55 29.90
C PHE A 312 -17.53 14.82 30.51
N ASN A 313 -18.45 15.56 31.15
CA ASN A 313 -19.63 14.94 31.73
C ASN A 313 -20.60 14.37 30.68
N ASP A 314 -20.73 15.07 29.54
CA ASP A 314 -21.63 14.67 28.44
C ASP A 314 -20.96 13.73 27.43
N ALA A 315 -19.69 13.39 27.62
CA ALA A 315 -18.94 12.54 26.70
C ALA A 315 -19.31 11.05 26.87
N ALA A 316 -19.47 10.35 25.75
CA ALA A 316 -19.56 8.89 25.73
C ALA A 316 -18.18 8.22 25.84
N TYR A 317 -17.11 8.96 25.55
CA TYR A 317 -15.74 8.49 25.67
C TYR A 317 -14.78 9.63 26.00
N ILE A 318 -13.89 9.38 26.95
CA ILE A 318 -12.74 10.22 27.28
C ILE A 318 -11.52 9.32 27.22
N GLY A 319 -10.56 9.61 26.37
CA GLY A 319 -9.34 8.84 26.24
C GLY A 319 -8.12 9.72 26.01
N GLY A 320 -6.96 9.22 26.38
CA GLY A 320 -5.71 9.96 26.23
C GLY A 320 -4.54 9.11 25.85
N ILE A 321 -3.46 9.78 25.41
CA ILE A 321 -2.14 9.22 25.13
C ILE A 321 -1.09 9.97 25.93
N CYS A 322 -0.04 9.26 26.35
CA CYS A 322 1.13 9.83 27.03
C CYS A 322 2.26 10.02 26.03
N ALA A 323 2.65 11.28 25.78
CA ALA A 323 3.81 11.63 24.97
C ALA A 323 5.02 11.84 25.90
N GLU A 324 5.87 10.81 25.99
CA GLU A 324 7.03 10.80 26.89
C GLU A 324 8.01 11.94 26.57
N GLY A 325 8.47 12.64 27.59
CA GLY A 325 9.46 13.71 27.48
C GLY A 325 8.96 15.00 26.80
N CYS A 326 7.67 15.14 26.53
CA CYS A 326 7.11 16.26 25.78
C CYS A 326 6.50 17.40 26.64
N ALA A 327 6.66 17.40 27.97
CA ALA A 327 6.14 18.47 28.83
C ALA A 327 6.65 19.87 28.47
N SER A 328 7.84 19.94 27.85
CA SER A 328 8.48 21.20 27.41
C SER A 328 7.88 21.80 26.11
N TYR A 329 6.90 21.13 25.49
CA TYR A 329 6.25 21.66 24.27
C TYR A 329 5.77 23.08 24.50
N THR A 330 6.14 23.98 23.58
CA THR A 330 5.75 25.39 23.63
C THR A 330 4.23 25.54 23.38
N ARG A 331 3.69 26.70 23.74
CA ARG A 331 2.29 27.02 23.44
C ARG A 331 1.99 26.86 21.94
N LYS A 332 2.90 27.31 21.06
CA LYS A 332 2.75 27.16 19.60
C LYS A 332 2.60 25.68 19.19
N GLN A 333 3.44 24.80 19.73
CA GLN A 333 3.35 23.36 19.42
C GLN A 333 2.03 22.74 19.90
N ILE A 334 1.53 23.15 21.08
CA ILE A 334 0.21 22.71 21.57
C ILE A 334 -0.92 23.27 20.70
N ASP A 335 -0.84 24.53 20.27
CA ASP A 335 -1.82 25.14 19.38
C ASP A 335 -1.83 24.41 18.01
N GLU A 336 -0.67 24.00 17.49
CA GLU A 336 -0.56 23.18 16.28
C GLU A 336 -1.25 21.81 16.45
N LEU A 337 -1.06 21.11 17.58
CA LEU A 337 -1.76 19.86 17.87
C LEU A 337 -3.27 20.07 17.97
N THR A 338 -3.69 21.16 18.63
CA THR A 338 -5.11 21.52 18.77
C THR A 338 -5.75 21.80 17.39
N ASN A 339 -5.05 22.53 16.53
CA ASN A 339 -5.52 22.81 15.17
C ASN A 339 -5.59 21.53 14.32
N PHE A 340 -4.63 20.62 14.46
CA PHE A 340 -4.63 19.34 13.77
C PHE A 340 -5.86 18.50 14.16
N VAL A 341 -6.11 18.30 15.46
CA VAL A 341 -7.27 17.48 15.88
C VAL A 341 -8.61 18.13 15.51
N LYS A 342 -8.68 19.47 15.40
CA LYS A 342 -9.86 20.20 14.96
C LYS A 342 -10.00 20.30 13.44
N SER A 343 -9.00 19.89 12.67
CA SER A 343 -9.06 19.90 11.20
C SER A 343 -10.26 19.07 10.70
N GLN A 344 -10.74 19.40 9.50
CA GLN A 344 -11.85 18.66 8.88
C GLN A 344 -11.54 17.17 8.73
N GLN A 345 -10.28 16.81 8.55
CA GLN A 345 -9.83 15.44 8.40
C GLN A 345 -9.98 14.64 9.69
N VAL A 346 -9.68 15.22 10.85
CA VAL A 346 -9.76 14.54 12.17
C VAL A 346 -11.10 14.79 12.84
N GLY A 347 -11.58 16.04 12.87
CA GLY A 347 -12.93 16.42 13.27
C GLY A 347 -13.20 16.36 14.79
N ALA A 348 -12.16 16.44 15.65
CA ALA A 348 -12.37 16.53 17.09
C ALA A 348 -12.80 17.93 17.51
N LYS A 349 -13.59 18.03 18.58
CA LYS A 349 -14.11 19.32 19.10
C LYS A 349 -13.01 20.17 19.74
N GLY A 350 -11.97 19.56 20.30
CA GLY A 350 -10.86 20.24 20.97
C GLY A 350 -9.81 19.26 21.49
N LEU A 351 -8.77 19.79 22.12
CA LEU A 351 -7.71 19.01 22.77
C LEU A 351 -7.54 19.51 24.20
N VAL A 352 -7.65 18.59 25.16
CA VAL A 352 -7.23 18.83 26.53
C VAL A 352 -5.83 18.26 26.71
N TYR A 353 -4.97 19.01 27.42
CA TYR A 353 -3.61 18.54 27.70
C TYR A 353 -3.25 18.77 29.16
N ALA A 354 -2.34 17.92 29.67
CA ALA A 354 -1.73 18.09 30.96
C ALA A 354 -0.23 17.83 30.89
N ARG A 355 0.55 18.52 31.71
CA ARG A 355 2.00 18.41 31.80
C ARG A 355 2.37 17.90 33.16
N VAL A 356 3.24 16.91 33.22
CA VAL A 356 3.83 16.44 34.48
C VAL A 356 5.15 17.19 34.72
N ALA A 357 5.17 18.04 35.72
CA ALA A 357 6.36 18.80 36.08
C ALA A 357 7.43 17.91 36.73
N GLU A 358 8.66 18.42 36.86
CA GLU A 358 9.80 17.70 37.47
C GLU A 358 9.54 17.26 38.90
N ASP A 359 8.76 18.03 39.67
CA ASP A 359 8.34 17.71 41.03
C ASP A 359 7.17 16.70 41.10
N GLY A 360 6.70 16.21 39.93
CA GLY A 360 5.57 15.29 39.80
C GLY A 360 4.20 15.94 39.88
N SER A 361 4.11 17.27 40.05
CA SER A 361 2.84 18.00 39.98
C SER A 361 2.28 18.03 38.55
N VAL A 362 0.95 18.09 38.41
CA VAL A 362 0.31 18.11 37.12
C VAL A 362 -0.35 19.47 36.88
N LYS A 363 -0.04 20.07 35.72
CA LYS A 363 -0.70 21.29 35.22
C LYS A 363 -1.48 20.98 33.95
N SER A 364 -2.78 21.32 33.95
CA SER A 364 -3.67 21.00 32.86
C SER A 364 -4.34 22.25 32.28
N SER A 365 -4.75 22.18 31.02
CA SER A 365 -5.61 23.18 30.40
C SER A 365 -7.00 23.28 31.05
N VAL A 366 -7.36 22.31 31.89
CA VAL A 366 -8.64 22.23 32.62
C VAL A 366 -8.47 22.24 34.15
N ASP A 367 -7.34 22.69 34.67
CA ASP A 367 -7.02 22.72 36.10
C ASP A 367 -7.99 23.57 36.93
N LYS A 368 -8.64 24.57 36.33
CA LYS A 368 -9.70 25.36 36.96
C LYS A 368 -10.99 24.58 37.28
N PHE A 369 -11.18 23.42 36.66
CA PHE A 369 -12.37 22.57 36.85
C PHE A 369 -12.09 21.36 37.73
N TYR A 370 -10.83 20.92 37.86
CA TYR A 370 -10.45 19.71 38.54
C TYR A 370 -9.45 19.95 39.66
N SER A 371 -9.64 19.28 40.79
CA SER A 371 -8.69 19.36 41.92
C SER A 371 -7.36 18.70 41.57
N GLN A 372 -6.31 19.04 42.30
CA GLN A 372 -4.98 18.41 42.17
C GLN A 372 -5.04 16.89 42.39
N ASP A 373 -5.95 16.39 43.23
CA ASP A 373 -6.12 14.96 43.47
C ASP A 373 -6.62 14.24 42.19
N VAL A 374 -7.55 14.84 41.44
CA VAL A 374 -8.02 14.29 40.16
C VAL A 374 -6.94 14.33 39.10
N LEU A 375 -6.17 15.43 39.02
CA LEU A 375 -5.03 15.54 38.12
C LEU A 375 -3.92 14.55 38.46
N GLN A 376 -3.74 14.23 39.75
CA GLN A 376 -2.81 13.20 40.18
C GLN A 376 -3.32 11.79 39.77
N GLN A 377 -4.61 11.52 39.91
CA GLN A 377 -5.23 10.28 39.40
C GLN A 377 -5.07 10.15 37.87
N LEU A 378 -5.16 11.24 37.12
CA LEU A 378 -4.87 11.26 35.67
C LEU A 378 -3.45 10.79 35.40
N ARG A 379 -2.45 11.37 36.08
CA ARG A 379 -1.05 10.99 35.92
C ARG A 379 -0.84 9.49 36.19
N ASP A 380 -1.39 9.02 37.31
CA ASP A 380 -1.22 7.64 37.76
C ASP A 380 -1.93 6.66 36.81
N ALA A 381 -3.15 6.98 36.35
CA ALA A 381 -3.87 6.18 35.36
C ALA A 381 -3.13 6.07 34.02
N MET A 382 -2.45 7.14 33.60
CA MET A 382 -1.68 7.16 32.36
C MET A 382 -0.24 6.66 32.53
N GLY A 383 0.18 6.28 33.74
CA GLY A 383 1.55 5.84 34.03
C GLY A 383 2.61 6.89 33.73
N ALA A 384 2.23 8.17 33.77
CA ALA A 384 3.07 9.26 33.31
C ALA A 384 4.13 9.65 34.34
N LYS A 385 5.28 10.03 33.84
CA LYS A 385 6.48 10.43 34.62
C LYS A 385 6.72 11.94 34.51
N PRO A 386 7.53 12.51 35.43
CA PRO A 386 8.01 13.87 35.26
C PRO A 386 8.62 14.10 33.88
N GLY A 387 8.23 15.19 33.24
CA GLY A 387 8.63 15.51 31.87
C GLY A 387 7.66 15.08 30.77
N ASP A 388 6.59 14.34 31.08
CA ASP A 388 5.62 13.83 30.10
C ASP A 388 4.48 14.83 29.81
N LEU A 389 3.95 14.73 28.58
CA LEU A 389 2.78 15.46 28.11
C LEU A 389 1.62 14.49 27.88
N LEU A 390 0.49 14.75 28.53
CA LEU A 390 -0.74 13.99 28.38
C LEU A 390 -1.66 14.72 27.42
N LEU A 391 -2.16 14.02 26.40
CA LEU A 391 -3.04 14.54 25.38
C LEU A 391 -4.36 13.77 25.42
N ILE A 392 -5.49 14.49 25.57
CA ILE A 392 -6.78 13.89 25.88
C ILE A 392 -7.84 14.40 24.90
N LEU A 393 -8.61 13.49 24.34
CA LEU A 393 -9.79 13.77 23.54
C LEU A 393 -11.05 13.21 24.21
N SER A 394 -12.17 13.84 23.91
CA SER A 394 -13.49 13.38 24.36
C SER A 394 -14.52 13.59 23.25
N GLY A 395 -15.55 12.75 23.23
CA GLY A 395 -16.61 12.83 22.24
C GLY A 395 -17.85 12.06 22.63
N ASP A 396 -18.89 12.25 21.84
CA ASP A 396 -20.23 11.65 21.97
C ASP A 396 -20.35 10.27 21.30
N ASP A 397 -19.34 9.84 20.55
CA ASP A 397 -19.21 8.51 19.94
C ASP A 397 -17.86 7.91 20.29
N VAL A 398 -17.87 6.69 20.80
CA VAL A 398 -16.68 5.95 21.28
C VAL A 398 -15.71 5.68 20.15
N ASN A 399 -16.20 5.08 19.06
CA ASN A 399 -15.33 4.64 17.96
C ASN A 399 -14.79 5.83 17.14
N LYS A 400 -15.62 6.84 16.92
CA LYS A 400 -15.20 8.09 16.28
C LYS A 400 -14.10 8.78 17.09
N THR A 401 -14.28 8.90 18.41
CA THR A 401 -13.28 9.55 19.28
C THR A 401 -11.98 8.74 19.33
N ARG A 402 -12.06 7.40 19.37
CA ARG A 402 -10.88 6.53 19.29
C ARG A 402 -10.13 6.70 17.96
N LYS A 403 -10.84 6.78 16.82
CA LYS A 403 -10.22 7.08 15.50
C LYS A 403 -9.52 8.46 15.49
N GLN A 404 -10.15 9.48 16.08
CA GLN A 404 -9.53 10.81 16.22
C GLN A 404 -8.26 10.78 17.09
N LEU A 405 -8.29 10.02 18.17
CA LEU A 405 -7.13 9.85 19.05
C LEU A 405 -6.01 9.04 18.36
N CYS A 406 -6.36 8.09 17.47
CA CYS A 406 -5.42 7.37 16.63
C CYS A 406 -4.65 8.34 15.71
N GLU A 407 -5.33 9.27 15.04
CA GLU A 407 -4.66 10.27 14.19
C GLU A 407 -3.67 11.12 15.00
N LEU A 408 -4.05 11.53 16.22
CA LEU A 408 -3.15 12.25 17.12
C LEU A 408 -1.95 11.40 17.55
N ARG A 409 -2.17 10.11 17.86
CA ARG A 409 -1.11 9.15 18.18
C ARG A 409 -0.10 9.00 17.02
N LEU A 410 -0.60 8.85 15.80
CA LEU A 410 0.24 8.72 14.60
C LEU A 410 1.05 10.00 14.33
N LEU A 411 0.44 11.19 14.49
CA LEU A 411 1.15 12.47 14.39
C LEU A 411 2.27 12.58 15.44
N MET A 412 1.98 12.21 16.68
CA MET A 412 3.01 12.24 17.75
C MET A 412 4.12 11.23 17.47
N GLY A 413 3.80 10.03 17.01
CA GLY A 413 4.78 9.03 16.59
C GLY A 413 5.71 9.51 15.48
N GLU A 414 5.17 10.27 14.51
CA GLU A 414 5.96 10.89 13.44
C GLU A 414 6.87 12.01 13.99
N ARG A 415 6.31 12.95 14.77
CA ARG A 415 7.08 14.08 15.37
C ARG A 415 8.22 13.62 16.29
N LEU A 416 8.06 12.49 16.94
CA LEU A 416 9.06 11.90 17.84
C LEU A 416 10.02 10.93 17.11
N GLY A 417 9.89 10.74 15.79
CA GLY A 417 10.73 9.83 15.01
C GLY A 417 10.55 8.36 15.36
N LEU A 418 9.41 7.97 15.95
CA LEU A 418 9.14 6.61 16.39
C LEU A 418 8.68 5.69 15.23
N ARG A 419 8.30 6.27 14.10
CA ARG A 419 7.81 5.57 12.90
C ARG A 419 8.94 5.31 11.92
N ASP A 420 10.02 4.66 12.38
CA ASP A 420 11.17 4.30 11.53
C ASP A 420 10.73 3.39 10.37
N LYS A 421 10.96 3.83 9.13
CA LYS A 421 10.62 3.09 7.90
C LYS A 421 11.45 1.81 7.70
N ASN A 422 12.55 1.65 8.42
CA ASN A 422 13.41 0.46 8.36
C ASN A 422 13.04 -0.60 9.41
N LYS A 423 12.11 -0.29 10.31
CA LYS A 423 11.55 -1.25 11.28
C LYS A 423 10.20 -1.75 10.82
N PHE A 424 9.99 -3.05 10.98
CA PHE A 424 8.72 -3.70 10.58
C PHE A 424 8.10 -4.36 11.81
N ALA A 425 6.89 -3.94 12.12
CA ALA A 425 6.05 -4.51 13.16
C ALA A 425 4.81 -5.11 12.51
N LEU A 426 4.74 -6.44 12.49
CA LEU A 426 3.64 -7.19 11.90
C LEU A 426 2.74 -7.76 13.00
N LEU A 427 1.46 -7.81 12.72
CA LEU A 427 0.45 -8.45 13.56
C LEU A 427 -0.70 -8.94 12.71
N TRP A 428 -1.52 -9.80 13.32
CA TRP A 428 -2.83 -10.16 12.83
C TRP A 428 -3.91 -9.46 13.65
N VAL A 429 -4.90 -8.89 12.97
CA VAL A 429 -6.14 -8.49 13.59
C VAL A 429 -7.19 -9.50 13.21
N VAL A 430 -7.91 -10.02 14.20
CA VAL A 430 -8.90 -11.11 14.07
C VAL A 430 -10.20 -10.74 14.77
N ASP A 431 -11.21 -11.58 14.66
CA ASP A 431 -12.47 -11.42 15.37
C ASP A 431 -13.17 -10.10 15.07
N PHE A 432 -13.24 -9.77 13.79
CA PHE A 432 -13.97 -8.58 13.33
C PHE A 432 -15.47 -8.72 13.58
N PRO A 433 -16.21 -7.62 13.81
CA PRO A 433 -17.66 -7.63 13.67
C PRO A 433 -18.05 -8.15 12.29
N MET A 434 -19.05 -9.02 12.23
CA MET A 434 -19.51 -9.56 10.93
C MET A 434 -20.29 -8.53 10.14
N PHE A 435 -21.01 -7.67 10.83
CA PHE A 435 -21.87 -6.65 10.26
C PHE A 435 -21.55 -5.28 10.84
N GLU A 436 -21.78 -4.26 10.03
CA GLU A 436 -21.84 -2.87 10.44
C GLU A 436 -23.19 -2.25 10.05
N TYR A 437 -23.68 -1.31 10.84
CA TYR A 437 -24.91 -0.61 10.52
C TYR A 437 -24.63 0.58 9.61
N SER A 438 -25.29 0.62 8.46
CA SER A 438 -25.26 1.75 7.54
C SER A 438 -26.42 2.70 7.86
N GLU A 439 -26.11 3.92 8.33
CA GLU A 439 -27.10 4.98 8.52
C GLU A 439 -27.74 5.42 7.19
N GLU A 440 -26.99 5.37 6.08
CA GLU A 440 -27.46 5.78 4.76
C GLU A 440 -28.50 4.79 4.20
N GLU A 441 -28.26 3.49 4.38
CA GLU A 441 -29.15 2.43 3.87
C GLU A 441 -30.13 1.90 4.93
N ASP A 442 -30.04 2.37 6.18
CA ASP A 442 -30.86 1.97 7.33
C ASP A 442 -30.93 0.43 7.51
N ARG A 443 -29.77 -0.24 7.36
CA ARG A 443 -29.65 -1.69 7.48
C ARG A 443 -28.25 -2.15 7.88
N LEU A 444 -28.15 -3.42 8.26
CA LEU A 444 -26.88 -4.09 8.44
C LEU A 444 -26.22 -4.39 7.08
N MET A 445 -24.92 -4.09 6.98
CA MET A 445 -24.06 -4.40 5.84
C MET A 445 -22.99 -5.38 6.29
N ALA A 446 -22.48 -6.21 5.37
CA ALA A 446 -21.32 -7.04 5.66
C ALA A 446 -20.07 -6.17 5.80
N MET A 447 -19.33 -6.33 6.90
CA MET A 447 -18.10 -5.57 7.12
C MET A 447 -17.00 -5.94 6.12
N HIS A 448 -16.94 -7.21 5.70
CA HIS A 448 -16.00 -7.72 4.71
C HIS A 448 -16.70 -8.14 3.42
N HIS A 449 -17.31 -9.34 3.43
CA HIS A 449 -17.91 -9.93 2.26
C HIS A 449 -19.12 -10.81 2.65
N PRO A 450 -20.21 -10.89 1.86
CA PRO A 450 -21.37 -11.71 2.17
C PRO A 450 -21.11 -13.22 2.32
N PHE A 451 -19.98 -13.71 1.81
CA PHE A 451 -19.54 -15.11 1.92
C PHE A 451 -18.58 -15.38 3.08
N THR A 452 -18.26 -14.38 3.89
CA THR A 452 -17.47 -14.55 5.12
C THR A 452 -18.25 -15.40 6.12
N SER A 453 -17.59 -16.41 6.71
CA SER A 453 -18.20 -17.23 7.75
C SER A 453 -18.29 -16.48 9.08
N PRO A 454 -19.41 -16.57 9.80
CA PRO A 454 -19.43 -16.19 11.21
C PRO A 454 -18.54 -17.17 11.99
N LYS A 455 -18.05 -16.74 13.16
CA LYS A 455 -17.42 -17.68 14.09
C LYS A 455 -18.39 -18.78 14.48
N PRO A 456 -17.94 -20.05 14.58
CA PRO A 456 -18.82 -21.16 14.95
C PRO A 456 -19.58 -20.93 16.27
N SER A 457 -18.96 -20.25 17.24
CA SER A 457 -19.57 -19.90 18.53
C SER A 457 -20.72 -18.91 18.42
N ASP A 458 -20.84 -18.19 17.31
CA ASP A 458 -21.74 -17.04 17.16
C ASP A 458 -22.89 -17.30 16.17
N ILE A 459 -22.96 -18.49 15.57
CA ILE A 459 -23.99 -18.84 14.57
C ILE A 459 -25.41 -18.65 15.13
N ASP A 460 -25.62 -19.02 16.38
CA ASP A 460 -26.95 -18.89 17.02
C ASP A 460 -27.36 -17.42 17.26
N LYS A 461 -26.38 -16.49 17.34
CA LYS A 461 -26.65 -15.05 17.49
C LYS A 461 -27.24 -14.43 16.23
N LEU A 462 -27.10 -15.06 15.07
CA LEU A 462 -27.67 -14.57 13.80
C LEU A 462 -29.19 -14.41 13.86
N ASP A 463 -29.85 -15.25 14.64
CA ASP A 463 -31.32 -15.22 14.80
C ASP A 463 -31.77 -14.32 15.97
N THR A 464 -30.89 -13.95 16.89
CA THR A 464 -31.22 -13.23 18.13
C THR A 464 -30.62 -11.84 18.25
N ASN A 465 -29.31 -11.71 17.92
CA ASN A 465 -28.57 -10.46 17.98
C ASN A 465 -27.47 -10.42 16.91
N PRO A 466 -27.84 -10.24 15.62
CA PRO A 466 -26.86 -10.30 14.52
C PRO A 466 -25.75 -9.23 14.62
N ALA A 467 -26.00 -8.10 15.29
CA ALA A 467 -25.02 -7.04 15.48
C ALA A 467 -23.80 -7.46 16.35
N GLU A 468 -23.94 -8.52 17.16
CA GLU A 468 -22.85 -9.04 18.02
C GLU A 468 -22.13 -10.24 17.42
N VAL A 469 -22.49 -10.65 16.21
CA VAL A 469 -21.84 -11.77 15.52
C VAL A 469 -20.42 -11.37 15.08
N LEU A 470 -19.45 -12.19 15.43
CA LEU A 470 -18.06 -12.03 14.95
C LEU A 470 -17.83 -12.85 13.68
N ALA A 471 -17.08 -12.26 12.78
CA ALA A 471 -16.63 -12.91 11.56
C ALA A 471 -15.39 -13.78 11.83
N ASP A 472 -15.27 -14.89 11.12
CA ASP A 472 -14.05 -15.67 11.05
C ASP A 472 -13.12 -15.05 9.96
N ALA A 473 -12.74 -13.78 10.22
CA ALA A 473 -11.94 -12.94 9.35
C ALA A 473 -10.64 -12.53 10.04
N TYR A 474 -9.63 -12.23 9.22
CA TYR A 474 -8.28 -11.92 9.66
C TYR A 474 -7.59 -10.99 8.68
N ASP A 475 -6.95 -9.93 9.21
CA ASP A 475 -6.12 -9.00 8.43
C ASP A 475 -4.69 -9.02 8.93
N MET A 476 -3.73 -9.10 8.01
CA MET A 476 -2.32 -8.90 8.32
C MET A 476 -1.99 -7.41 8.20
N VAL A 477 -1.46 -6.87 9.27
CA VAL A 477 -1.07 -5.46 9.38
C VAL A 477 0.44 -5.35 9.50
N CYS A 478 1.02 -4.41 8.77
CA CYS A 478 2.43 -4.04 8.86
C CYS A 478 2.55 -2.52 9.01
N ASN A 479 3.14 -2.05 10.10
CA ASN A 479 3.44 -0.62 10.31
C ASN A 479 2.22 0.32 10.19
N GLY A 480 1.05 -0.12 10.62
CA GLY A 480 -0.17 0.69 10.52
C GLY A 480 -0.89 0.59 9.18
N VAL A 481 -0.50 -0.36 8.33
CA VAL A 481 -1.09 -0.59 7.01
C VAL A 481 -1.53 -2.04 6.91
N GLU A 482 -2.78 -2.28 6.53
CA GLU A 482 -3.28 -3.58 6.12
C GLU A 482 -2.58 -4.00 4.81
N VAL A 483 -1.79 -5.06 4.88
CA VAL A 483 -1.06 -5.60 3.72
C VAL A 483 -1.79 -6.75 3.05
N GLY A 484 -2.68 -7.40 3.76
CA GLY A 484 -3.53 -8.46 3.24
C GLY A 484 -4.63 -8.81 4.21
N GLY A 485 -5.74 -9.31 3.70
CA GLY A 485 -6.89 -9.71 4.51
C GLY A 485 -7.67 -10.83 3.87
N GLY A 486 -8.47 -11.52 4.68
CA GLY A 486 -9.28 -12.62 4.25
C GLY A 486 -10.19 -13.19 5.32
N SER A 487 -10.82 -14.30 5.02
CA SER A 487 -11.72 -14.98 5.94
C SER A 487 -11.85 -16.47 5.61
N ILE A 488 -12.39 -17.22 6.54
CA ILE A 488 -13.01 -18.50 6.25
C ILE A 488 -14.36 -18.22 5.56
N ARG A 489 -14.71 -19.05 4.57
CA ARG A 489 -15.90 -18.86 3.74
C ARG A 489 -17.05 -19.75 4.22
N ILE A 490 -18.27 -19.25 4.03
CA ILE A 490 -19.46 -20.08 4.17
C ILE A 490 -19.48 -21.09 3.02
N HIS A 491 -19.61 -22.37 3.34
CA HIS A 491 -19.80 -23.46 2.37
C HIS A 491 -21.13 -24.18 2.55
N ASP A 492 -21.85 -23.87 3.63
CA ASP A 492 -23.18 -24.39 3.92
C ASP A 492 -24.27 -23.48 3.37
N ALA A 493 -25.15 -24.03 2.52
CA ALA A 493 -26.20 -23.27 1.85
C ALA A 493 -27.26 -22.71 2.82
N VAL A 494 -27.52 -23.40 3.93
CA VAL A 494 -28.52 -22.95 4.94
C VAL A 494 -27.97 -21.75 5.70
N LEU A 495 -26.71 -21.82 6.12
CA LEU A 495 -26.03 -20.72 6.77
C LEU A 495 -25.94 -19.50 5.84
N GLN A 496 -25.59 -19.72 4.56
CA GLN A 496 -25.53 -18.64 3.58
C GLN A 496 -26.88 -17.93 3.39
N ALA A 497 -27.96 -18.68 3.36
CA ALA A 497 -29.30 -18.11 3.25
C ALA A 497 -29.68 -17.27 4.49
N LYS A 498 -29.24 -17.67 5.69
CA LYS A 498 -29.42 -16.85 6.91
C LYS A 498 -28.68 -15.53 6.82
N ILE A 499 -27.41 -15.55 6.37
CA ILE A 499 -26.61 -14.32 6.20
C ILE A 499 -27.26 -13.37 5.19
N PHE A 500 -27.68 -13.86 4.04
CA PHE A 500 -28.40 -13.04 3.06
C PHE A 500 -29.67 -12.40 3.62
N LYS A 501 -30.40 -13.15 4.44
CA LYS A 501 -31.60 -12.62 5.11
C LYS A 501 -31.25 -11.47 6.08
N VAL A 502 -30.18 -11.61 6.88
CA VAL A 502 -29.70 -10.55 7.79
C VAL A 502 -29.28 -9.30 7.01
N LEU A 503 -28.64 -9.48 5.84
CA LEU A 503 -28.24 -8.39 4.95
C LEU A 503 -29.40 -7.79 4.14
N GLY A 504 -30.64 -8.27 4.32
CA GLY A 504 -31.83 -7.74 3.66
C GLY A 504 -32.02 -8.22 2.20
N PHE A 505 -31.32 -9.28 1.78
CA PHE A 505 -31.57 -9.88 0.46
C PHE A 505 -32.83 -10.74 0.50
N THR A 506 -33.68 -10.58 -0.52
CA THR A 506 -34.71 -11.58 -0.78
C THR A 506 -34.09 -12.80 -1.46
N PRO A 507 -34.70 -14.01 -1.36
CA PRO A 507 -34.19 -15.20 -2.03
C PRO A 507 -34.00 -15.00 -3.55
N GLU A 508 -34.90 -14.24 -4.20
CA GLU A 508 -34.87 -13.95 -5.63
C GLU A 508 -33.65 -13.08 -5.97
N LYS A 509 -33.40 -12.01 -5.19
CA LYS A 509 -32.23 -11.14 -5.39
C LYS A 509 -30.91 -11.87 -5.12
N ALA A 510 -30.84 -12.70 -4.08
CA ALA A 510 -29.67 -13.51 -3.78
C ALA A 510 -29.40 -14.50 -4.92
N GLN A 511 -30.46 -15.14 -5.48
CA GLN A 511 -30.34 -16.03 -6.63
C GLN A 511 -29.94 -15.29 -7.90
N GLU A 512 -30.42 -14.09 -8.15
CA GLU A 512 -30.06 -13.27 -9.31
C GLU A 512 -28.57 -12.89 -9.29
N GLN A 513 -28.06 -12.44 -8.13
CA GLN A 513 -26.72 -11.92 -8.01
C GLN A 513 -25.64 -13.01 -7.77
N PHE A 514 -25.98 -14.03 -6.97
CA PHE A 514 -25.04 -15.04 -6.49
C PHE A 514 -25.45 -16.47 -6.83
N GLY A 515 -26.48 -16.64 -7.64
CA GLY A 515 -27.08 -17.94 -7.92
C GLY A 515 -26.10 -18.94 -8.52
N PHE A 516 -25.14 -18.49 -9.33
CA PHE A 516 -24.11 -19.36 -9.89
C PHE A 516 -23.23 -20.00 -8.80
N LEU A 517 -22.82 -19.23 -7.78
CA LEU A 517 -22.02 -19.74 -6.67
C LEU A 517 -22.86 -20.59 -5.71
N MET A 518 -24.08 -20.11 -5.35
CA MET A 518 -25.01 -20.87 -4.51
C MET A 518 -25.37 -22.22 -5.13
N ASN A 519 -25.53 -22.27 -6.45
CA ASN A 519 -25.80 -23.52 -7.18
C ASN A 519 -24.58 -24.44 -7.19
N ALA A 520 -23.36 -23.90 -7.33
CA ALA A 520 -22.13 -24.69 -7.24
C ALA A 520 -21.99 -25.37 -5.87
N PHE A 521 -22.33 -24.68 -4.78
CA PHE A 521 -22.26 -25.24 -3.43
C PHE A 521 -23.18 -26.46 -3.20
N LYS A 522 -24.26 -26.59 -3.98
CA LYS A 522 -25.12 -27.80 -3.94
C LYS A 522 -24.41 -29.07 -4.39
N TYR A 523 -23.28 -28.97 -5.08
CA TYR A 523 -22.49 -30.10 -5.56
C TYR A 523 -21.33 -30.46 -4.64
N GLY A 524 -21.33 -29.99 -3.40
CA GLY A 524 -20.35 -30.37 -2.38
C GLY A 524 -19.16 -29.40 -2.32
N ALA A 525 -19.38 -28.19 -1.84
CA ALA A 525 -18.31 -27.25 -1.54
C ALA A 525 -17.52 -27.71 -0.32
N PRO A 526 -16.18 -27.82 -0.38
CA PRO A 526 -15.37 -28.10 0.80
C PRO A 526 -15.34 -26.89 1.74
N PRO A 527 -15.08 -27.07 3.04
CA PRO A 527 -14.63 -25.96 3.89
C PRO A 527 -13.42 -25.27 3.24
N HIS A 528 -13.43 -23.95 3.13
CA HIS A 528 -12.34 -23.23 2.46
C HIS A 528 -12.19 -21.83 3.03
N GLY A 529 -11.00 -21.27 2.83
CA GLY A 529 -10.64 -19.94 3.24
C GLY A 529 -9.48 -19.40 2.42
N GLY A 530 -9.26 -18.11 2.49
CA GLY A 530 -8.20 -17.49 1.71
C GLY A 530 -7.84 -16.11 2.18
N LEU A 531 -6.84 -15.55 1.51
CA LEU A 531 -6.31 -14.23 1.80
C LEU A 531 -5.88 -13.57 0.49
N ALA A 532 -6.02 -12.26 0.41
CA ALA A 532 -5.47 -11.47 -0.67
C ALA A 532 -4.49 -10.42 -0.12
N TYR A 533 -3.25 -10.40 -0.61
CA TYR A 533 -2.32 -9.30 -0.36
C TYR A 533 -2.48 -8.21 -1.41
N GLY A 534 -2.50 -6.96 -0.98
CA GLY A 534 -2.32 -5.82 -1.87
C GLY A 534 -0.86 -5.72 -2.31
N LEU A 535 -0.52 -6.28 -3.48
CA LEU A 535 0.87 -6.33 -3.96
C LEU A 535 1.51 -4.93 -4.02
N ASP A 536 0.82 -3.94 -4.59
CA ASP A 536 1.34 -2.58 -4.72
C ASP A 536 1.67 -1.96 -3.36
N ARG A 537 0.78 -2.16 -2.40
CA ARG A 537 0.91 -1.68 -1.02
C ARG A 537 2.06 -2.38 -0.29
N PHE A 538 2.16 -3.69 -0.44
CA PHE A 538 3.21 -4.47 0.22
C PHE A 538 4.60 -4.13 -0.35
N VAL A 539 4.74 -4.02 -1.68
CA VAL A 539 5.98 -3.60 -2.32
C VAL A 539 6.38 -2.18 -1.94
N SER A 540 5.41 -1.24 -1.83
CA SER A 540 5.70 0.14 -1.41
C SER A 540 6.25 0.19 0.02
N LEU A 541 5.71 -0.61 0.95
CA LEU A 541 6.25 -0.77 2.30
C LEU A 541 7.67 -1.31 2.30
N PHE A 542 7.94 -2.35 1.49
CA PHE A 542 9.28 -2.91 1.32
C PHE A 542 10.30 -1.90 0.79
N ALA A 543 9.88 -1.03 -0.11
CA ALA A 543 10.72 0.02 -0.68
C ALA A 543 10.81 1.29 0.19
N GLY A 544 10.02 1.39 1.28
CA GLY A 544 9.95 2.58 2.13
C GLY A 544 9.31 3.80 1.44
N LEU A 545 8.41 3.56 0.46
CA LEU A 545 7.74 4.59 -0.33
C LEU A 545 6.49 5.13 0.38
N ASP A 546 6.18 6.38 0.12
CA ASP A 546 4.98 7.05 0.65
C ASP A 546 3.76 6.89 -0.27
N SER A 547 3.96 6.41 -1.50
CA SER A 547 2.90 6.20 -2.49
C SER A 547 3.10 4.90 -3.27
N ILE A 548 2.01 4.17 -3.48
CA ILE A 548 2.02 2.95 -4.32
C ILE A 548 2.32 3.27 -5.80
N ARG A 549 2.12 4.51 -6.24
CA ARG A 549 2.41 4.93 -7.63
C ARG A 549 3.86 4.74 -8.02
N ASP A 550 4.78 4.85 -7.06
CA ASP A 550 6.22 4.71 -7.33
C ASP A 550 6.66 3.25 -7.57
N CYS A 551 5.83 2.27 -7.21
CA CYS A 551 6.07 0.85 -7.52
C CYS A 551 5.18 0.31 -8.65
N ILE A 552 4.42 1.19 -9.35
CA ILE A 552 3.62 0.89 -10.53
C ILE A 552 4.29 1.54 -11.75
N ALA A 553 4.46 0.77 -12.84
CA ALA A 553 5.15 1.28 -14.04
C ALA A 553 4.41 2.49 -14.63
N PHE A 554 3.10 2.39 -14.84
CA PHE A 554 2.25 3.42 -15.43
C PHE A 554 1.01 3.66 -14.55
N PRO A 555 1.15 4.42 -13.44
CA PRO A 555 0.04 4.70 -12.54
C PRO A 555 -0.89 5.78 -13.11
N LYS A 556 -2.13 5.85 -12.61
CA LYS A 556 -3.02 6.99 -12.82
C LYS A 556 -2.64 8.13 -11.84
N ASN A 557 -2.93 9.38 -12.24
CA ASN A 557 -2.79 10.54 -11.37
C ASN A 557 -3.94 10.62 -10.34
N ASN A 558 -3.96 11.68 -9.51
CA ASN A 558 -4.99 11.88 -8.48
C ASN A 558 -6.42 12.06 -9.04
N SER A 559 -6.55 12.39 -10.33
CA SER A 559 -7.84 12.51 -11.03
C SER A 559 -8.23 11.20 -11.76
N GLY A 560 -7.53 10.09 -11.54
CA GLY A 560 -7.79 8.82 -12.22
C GLY A 560 -7.37 8.78 -13.68
N ARG A 561 -6.57 9.74 -14.16
CA ARG A 561 -6.15 9.83 -15.55
C ARG A 561 -4.74 9.27 -15.76
N ASP A 562 -4.58 8.58 -16.88
CA ASP A 562 -3.27 8.33 -17.47
C ASP A 562 -2.95 9.52 -18.39
N VAL A 563 -2.09 10.43 -17.91
CA VAL A 563 -1.74 11.66 -18.63
C VAL A 563 -0.72 11.41 -19.75
N MET A 564 -0.10 10.24 -19.81
CA MET A 564 0.81 9.84 -20.89
C MET A 564 0.03 9.30 -22.09
N LEU A 565 -0.98 8.45 -21.85
CA LEU A 565 -1.81 7.83 -22.86
C LEU A 565 -3.11 8.63 -23.15
N ASP A 566 -3.33 9.72 -22.43
CA ASP A 566 -4.57 10.51 -22.44
C ASP A 566 -5.83 9.67 -22.22
N ALA A 567 -5.79 8.77 -21.24
CA ALA A 567 -6.92 7.91 -20.87
C ALA A 567 -7.52 8.31 -19.51
N PRO A 568 -8.89 8.29 -19.35
CA PRO A 568 -9.88 7.97 -20.38
C PRO A 568 -9.99 9.05 -21.45
N SER A 569 -10.37 8.67 -22.67
CA SER A 569 -10.51 9.53 -23.84
C SER A 569 -11.92 9.42 -24.45
N VAL A 570 -12.23 10.36 -25.33
CA VAL A 570 -13.48 10.35 -26.09
C VAL A 570 -13.49 9.18 -27.08
N VAL A 571 -14.63 8.52 -27.23
CA VAL A 571 -14.84 7.41 -28.15
C VAL A 571 -15.51 7.92 -29.43
N ASP A 572 -15.10 7.40 -30.57
CA ASP A 572 -15.70 7.74 -31.86
C ASP A 572 -17.19 7.39 -31.91
N GLN A 573 -18.00 8.27 -32.53
CA GLN A 573 -19.46 8.07 -32.68
C GLN A 573 -19.78 6.74 -33.35
N LYS A 574 -19.04 6.33 -34.37
CA LYS A 574 -19.21 5.05 -35.04
C LYS A 574 -19.11 3.86 -34.08
N GLN A 575 -18.20 3.93 -33.12
CA GLN A 575 -18.01 2.88 -32.11
C GLN A 575 -19.19 2.87 -31.12
N LEU A 576 -19.72 4.04 -30.75
CA LEU A 576 -20.93 4.15 -29.93
C LEU A 576 -22.15 3.59 -30.65
N ASP A 577 -22.31 3.92 -31.95
CA ASP A 577 -23.41 3.39 -32.79
C ASP A 577 -23.35 1.85 -32.89
N GLU A 578 -22.15 1.28 -33.06
CA GLU A 578 -21.94 -0.18 -33.10
C GLU A 578 -22.29 -0.86 -31.77
N LEU A 579 -22.14 -0.14 -30.66
CA LEU A 579 -22.47 -0.59 -29.29
C LEU A 579 -23.94 -0.27 -28.93
N MET A 580 -24.69 0.45 -29.76
CA MET A 580 -26.04 0.97 -29.49
C MET A 580 -26.08 1.83 -28.21
N LEU A 581 -25.08 2.72 -28.03
CA LEU A 581 -24.95 3.61 -26.88
C LEU A 581 -25.12 5.08 -27.29
N ASP A 582 -25.93 5.79 -26.51
CA ASP A 582 -26.08 7.24 -26.60
C ASP A 582 -25.52 7.91 -25.35
N LEU A 583 -24.64 8.90 -25.54
CA LEU A 583 -24.11 9.71 -24.43
C LEU A 583 -25.09 10.86 -24.12
N ARG A 584 -25.48 10.99 -22.87
CA ARG A 584 -26.20 12.19 -22.43
C ARG A 584 -25.25 13.39 -22.48
N PRO A 585 -25.72 14.57 -22.93
CA PRO A 585 -24.93 15.79 -22.86
C PRO A 585 -24.48 16.04 -21.43
N LEU A 586 -23.22 16.44 -21.25
CA LEU A 586 -22.74 16.92 -19.95
C LEU A 586 -23.60 18.14 -19.57
N GLN A 587 -24.24 18.09 -18.41
CA GLN A 587 -24.86 19.30 -17.85
C GLN A 587 -23.72 20.24 -17.49
N ALA A 588 -23.72 21.43 -18.11
CA ALA A 588 -22.70 22.47 -17.90
C ALA A 588 -22.69 23.02 -16.47
#